data_7e36f19a079f2edd46e505cf5a648f41
#
_entry.id   7e36f19a079f2edd46e505cf5a648f41
#
_cell.length_a   1.000
_cell.length_b   1.000
_cell.length_c   1.000
_cell.angle_alpha   90.00
_cell.angle_beta   90.00
_cell.angle_gamma   90.00
#
_symmetry.space_group_name_H-M   'P 1'
#
loop_
_entity.id
_entity.type
_entity.pdbx_description
1 polymer ?
#
loop_
_entity_poly.entity_id
_entity_poly.type
_entity_poly.pdbx_seq_one_letter_code
_entity_poly.pdbx_strand_id
1 'polypeptide(L)'
;MKILFKKKRIEIPIKKVSQFGKFSGLMFKSKNTENLLFEFKKETRTSIHSLFVFFKFLAIWLDKENKVIDSKIVNPFTPKISPKKSFSRLIELPFNNKNKKILR
;
A
#
# COMPACT_ATOMS: atom_id res chain seq x y z
N MET A 1 -2.64 -12.00 4.53
CA MET A 1 -2.96 -10.97 5.53
C MET A 1 -4.41 -10.56 5.42
N LYS A 2 -5.10 -10.52 6.53
CA LYS A 2 -6.50 -10.11 6.55
C LYS A 2 -6.61 -8.65 6.96
N ILE A 3 -7.40 -7.89 6.21
CA ILE A 3 -7.68 -6.49 6.54
C ILE A 3 -9.19 -6.30 6.68
N LEU A 4 -9.59 -5.26 7.39
CA LEU A 4 -11.00 -4.90 7.54
C LEU A 4 -11.25 -3.62 6.73
N PHE A 5 -12.05 -3.76 5.67
CA PHE A 5 -12.37 -2.66 4.76
C PHE A 5 -13.88 -2.57 4.56
N LYS A 6 -14.49 -1.45 4.94
CA LYS A 6 -15.94 -1.23 4.79
C LYS A 6 -16.76 -2.36 5.39
N LYS A 7 -16.41 -2.77 6.62
CA LYS A 7 -17.06 -3.85 7.36
C LYS A 7 -16.88 -5.25 6.76
N LYS A 8 -16.00 -5.39 5.77
CA LYS A 8 -15.68 -6.69 5.16
C LYS A 8 -14.24 -7.07 5.47
N ARG A 9 -14.03 -8.35 5.73
CA ARG A 9 -12.67 -8.89 5.90
C ARG A 9 -12.19 -9.38 4.55
N ILE A 10 -11.03 -8.89 4.15
CA ILE A 10 -10.44 -9.21 2.85
C ILE A 10 -9.06 -9.82 3.08
N GLU A 11 -8.81 -10.94 2.42
CA GLU A 11 -7.49 -11.57 2.45
C GLU A 11 -6.65 -11.05 1.31
N ILE A 12 -5.47 -10.51 1.62
CA ILE A 12 -4.56 -9.98 0.61
C ILE A 12 -3.21 -10.69 0.74
N PRO A 13 -2.72 -11.33 -0.31
CA PRO A 13 -1.35 -11.87 -0.30
C PRO A 13 -0.38 -10.70 -0.27
N ILE A 14 0.59 -10.74 0.62
CA ILE A 14 1.54 -9.66 0.77
C ILE A 14 2.96 -10.18 0.93
N LYS A 15 3.92 -9.31 0.60
CA LYS A 15 5.33 -9.50 0.91
C LYS A 15 5.74 -8.38 1.85
N LYS A 16 6.24 -8.75 3.01
CA LYS A 16 6.73 -7.78 3.99
C LYS A 16 8.01 -7.14 3.50
N VAL A 17 8.08 -5.82 3.61
CA VAL A 17 9.25 -5.07 3.18
C VAL A 17 10.07 -4.66 4.39
N SER A 18 11.40 -4.89 4.34
CA SER A 18 12.30 -4.49 5.40
C SER A 18 12.40 -2.97 5.51
N GLN A 19 13.04 -2.50 6.58
CA GLN A 19 13.27 -1.07 6.79
C GLN A 19 13.93 -0.40 5.57
N PHE A 20 14.92 -1.05 4.99
CA PHE A 20 15.62 -0.51 3.84
C PHE A 20 14.74 -0.48 2.58
N GLY A 21 13.86 -1.46 2.43
CA GLY A 21 12.95 -1.53 1.31
C GLY A 21 11.89 -0.44 1.29
N LYS A 22 11.67 0.25 2.40
CA LYS A 22 10.67 1.32 2.48
C LYS A 22 10.96 2.48 1.54
N PHE A 23 12.21 2.69 1.20
CA PHE A 23 12.59 3.80 0.34
C PHE A 23 12.39 3.49 -1.14
N SER A 24 12.45 2.23 -1.51
CA SER A 24 12.28 1.84 -2.92
C SER A 24 10.85 1.39 -3.23
N GLY A 25 10.21 0.63 -2.32
CA GLY A 25 8.84 0.17 -2.55
C GLY A 25 8.66 -0.46 -3.93
N LEU A 26 7.74 0.10 -4.71
CA LEU A 26 7.43 -0.34 -6.06
C LEU A 26 8.33 0.27 -7.15
N MET A 27 9.30 1.11 -6.77
CA MET A 27 10.20 1.76 -7.73
C MET A 27 10.91 0.72 -8.60
N PHE A 28 10.92 0.97 -9.90
CA PHE A 28 11.60 0.12 -10.91
C PHE A 28 11.10 -1.32 -10.98
N LYS A 29 9.97 -1.65 -10.34
CA LYS A 29 9.39 -2.98 -10.43
C LYS A 29 8.36 -3.04 -11.56
N SER A 30 7.99 -4.25 -11.98
CA SER A 30 6.93 -4.41 -12.97
C SER A 30 5.57 -4.40 -12.27
N LYS A 31 4.50 -4.15 -13.04
CA LYS A 31 3.13 -4.15 -12.49
C LYS A 31 2.71 -5.51 -11.92
N ASN A 32 3.40 -6.58 -12.31
CA ASN A 32 3.09 -7.93 -11.85
C ASN A 32 3.86 -8.32 -10.58
N THR A 33 4.51 -7.35 -9.94
CA THR A 33 5.19 -7.59 -8.67
C THR A 33 4.19 -7.90 -7.56
N GLU A 34 4.71 -8.37 -6.44
CA GLU A 34 3.89 -8.71 -5.28
C GLU A 34 3.32 -7.46 -4.61
N ASN A 35 2.24 -7.65 -3.85
CA ASN A 35 1.72 -6.60 -2.98
C ASN A 35 2.71 -6.42 -1.83
N LEU A 36 3.02 -5.18 -1.49
CA LEU A 36 4.02 -4.88 -0.47
C LEU A 36 3.36 -4.39 0.81
N LEU A 37 3.83 -4.90 1.94
CA LEU A 37 3.41 -4.45 3.26
C LEU A 37 4.56 -3.74 3.95
N PHE A 38 4.31 -2.52 4.39
CA PHE A 38 5.23 -1.72 5.19
C PHE A 38 4.68 -1.59 6.60
N GLU A 39 5.48 -1.97 7.59
CA GLU A 39 5.11 -1.84 9.00
C GLU A 39 5.96 -0.79 9.67
N PHE A 40 5.33 0.05 10.49
CA PHE A 40 6.00 1.11 11.23
C PHE A 40 5.86 0.83 12.72
N LYS A 41 6.94 1.03 13.48
CA LYS A 41 6.95 0.78 14.92
C LYS A 41 6.00 1.69 15.67
N LYS A 42 5.82 2.92 15.18
CA LYS A 42 4.92 3.91 15.78
C LYS A 42 4.00 4.46 14.71
N GLU A 43 2.83 4.92 15.13
CA GLU A 43 1.95 5.62 14.20
C GLU A 43 2.68 6.79 13.56
N THR A 44 2.42 7.00 12.28
CA THR A 44 3.08 8.04 11.50
C THR A 44 2.11 8.61 10.47
N ARG A 45 2.42 9.80 9.96
CA ARG A 45 1.70 10.39 8.82
C ARG A 45 2.65 10.63 7.64
N THR A 46 3.73 9.86 7.59
CA THR A 46 4.70 9.94 6.51
C THR A 46 4.01 9.84 5.15
N SER A 47 4.37 10.74 4.25
CA SER A 47 3.89 10.71 2.87
C SER A 47 4.66 9.67 2.08
N ILE A 48 4.03 9.18 1.01
CA ILE A 48 4.69 8.31 0.05
C ILE A 48 4.79 9.02 -1.29
N HIS A 49 5.53 8.45 -2.22
CA HIS A 49 5.60 8.95 -3.59
C HIS A 49 5.60 7.78 -4.56
N SER A 50 5.32 8.05 -5.82
CA SER A 50 5.36 7.05 -6.88
C SER A 50 6.35 7.44 -7.98
N LEU A 51 7.39 8.19 -7.63
CA LEU A 51 8.49 8.50 -8.56
C LEU A 51 9.15 7.19 -8.98
N PHE A 52 9.38 7.02 -10.29
CA PHE A 52 9.94 5.79 -10.87
C PHE A 52 9.08 4.54 -10.65
N VAL A 53 7.79 4.73 -10.37
CA VAL A 53 6.78 3.66 -10.44
C VAL A 53 6.02 3.83 -11.74
N PHE A 54 6.00 2.78 -12.57
CA PHE A 54 5.51 2.87 -13.96
C PHE A 54 4.10 2.32 -14.14
N PHE A 55 3.36 2.15 -13.06
CA PHE A 55 2.00 1.60 -13.09
C PHE A 55 1.19 2.16 -11.93
N LYS A 56 -0.14 2.10 -12.05
CA LYS A 56 -1.03 2.51 -10.96
C LYS A 56 -1.01 1.48 -9.85
N PHE A 57 -1.20 1.94 -8.63
CA PHE A 57 -1.39 1.04 -7.49
C PHE A 57 -2.37 1.65 -6.50
N LEU A 58 -2.95 0.80 -5.66
CA LEU A 58 -3.80 1.23 -4.56
C LEU A 58 -2.95 1.28 -3.30
N ALA A 59 -2.90 2.45 -2.66
CA ALA A 59 -2.28 2.59 -1.35
C ALA A 59 -3.37 2.41 -0.30
N ILE A 60 -3.14 1.49 0.64
CA ILE A 60 -4.08 1.20 1.72
C ILE A 60 -3.37 1.43 3.04
N TRP A 61 -3.83 2.43 3.80
CA TRP A 61 -3.29 2.73 5.11
C TRP A 61 -4.12 2.06 6.19
N LEU A 62 -3.46 1.39 7.12
CA LEU A 62 -4.09 0.58 8.16
C LEU A 62 -3.65 1.02 9.55
N ASP A 63 -4.54 0.82 10.53
CA ASP A 63 -4.15 0.92 11.93
C ASP A 63 -3.49 -0.39 12.37
N LYS A 64 -3.07 -0.45 13.64
CA LYS A 64 -2.38 -1.62 14.19
C LYS A 64 -3.26 -2.87 14.25
N GLU A 65 -4.57 -2.72 14.08
CA GLU A 65 -5.51 -3.83 14.09
C GLU A 65 -5.93 -4.22 12.67
N ASN A 66 -5.20 -3.73 11.65
CA ASN A 66 -5.46 -4.00 10.23
C ASN A 66 -6.80 -3.46 9.72
N LYS A 67 -7.30 -2.42 10.38
CA LYS A 67 -8.48 -1.73 9.92
C LYS A 67 -8.07 -0.63 8.96
N VAL A 68 -8.73 -0.54 7.80
CA VAL A 68 -8.41 0.48 6.81
C VAL A 68 -8.80 1.86 7.31
N ILE A 69 -7.82 2.75 7.35
CA ILE A 69 -8.01 4.15 7.73
C ILE A 69 -8.28 5.01 6.51
N ASP A 70 -7.54 4.74 5.43
CA ASP A 70 -7.66 5.50 4.19
C ASP A 70 -7.15 4.64 3.04
N SER A 71 -7.59 4.96 1.84
CA SER A 71 -7.07 4.32 0.64
C SER A 71 -7.11 5.32 -0.50
N LYS A 72 -6.11 5.25 -1.39
CA LYS A 72 -6.02 6.14 -2.55
C LYS A 72 -5.44 5.40 -3.73
N ILE A 73 -5.99 5.67 -4.92
CA ILE A 73 -5.39 5.21 -6.16
C ILE A 73 -4.25 6.16 -6.47
N VAL A 74 -3.06 5.61 -6.67
CA VAL A 74 -1.85 6.39 -6.93
C VAL A 74 -1.42 6.18 -8.37
N ASN A 75 -1.29 7.29 -9.09
CA ASN A 75 -0.79 7.28 -10.47
C ASN A 75 0.74 7.30 -10.49
N PRO A 76 1.36 6.83 -11.59
CA PRO A 76 2.82 6.90 -11.71
C PRO A 76 3.35 8.32 -11.54
N PHE A 77 4.56 8.43 -11.00
CA PHE A 77 5.30 9.69 -10.88
C PHE A 77 4.59 10.78 -10.08
N THR A 78 3.83 10.39 -9.06
CA THR A 78 3.21 11.35 -8.14
C THR A 78 4.19 11.67 -7.01
N PRO A 79 4.55 12.94 -6.81
CA PRO A 79 5.61 13.28 -5.87
C PRO A 79 5.24 13.16 -4.39
N LYS A 80 3.96 13.29 -4.06
CA LYS A 80 3.55 13.22 -2.65
C LYS A 80 2.11 12.74 -2.50
N ILE A 81 1.92 11.68 -1.73
CA ILE A 81 0.60 11.16 -1.38
C ILE A 81 0.56 10.97 0.13
N SER A 82 -0.45 11.55 0.77
CA SER A 82 -0.58 11.50 2.23
C SER A 82 -1.92 10.90 2.64
N PRO A 83 -1.96 10.13 3.73
CA PRO A 83 -3.23 9.62 4.27
C PRO A 83 -3.96 10.70 5.05
N LYS A 84 -5.24 10.49 5.32
CA LYS A 84 -6.05 11.42 6.14
C LYS A 84 -5.62 11.47 7.59
N LYS A 85 -5.14 10.35 8.11
CA LYS A 85 -4.81 10.19 9.53
C LYS A 85 -3.51 9.44 9.69
N SER A 86 -2.99 9.41 10.92
CA SER A 86 -1.84 8.57 11.25
C SER A 86 -2.16 7.10 11.01
N PHE A 87 -1.17 6.35 10.63
CA PHE A 87 -1.31 4.93 10.31
C PHE A 87 -0.13 4.14 10.88
N SER A 88 -0.30 2.83 10.97
CA SER A 88 0.75 1.93 11.46
C SER A 88 1.26 1.00 10.37
N ARG A 89 0.45 0.72 9.37
CA ARG A 89 0.81 -0.18 8.26
C ARG A 89 0.33 0.40 6.95
N LEU A 90 1.07 0.10 5.89
CA LEU A 90 0.73 0.53 4.53
C LEU A 90 0.86 -0.66 3.59
N ILE A 91 -0.15 -0.88 2.77
CA ILE A 91 -0.10 -1.86 1.69
C ILE A 91 -0.07 -1.10 0.37
N GLU A 92 0.87 -1.47 -0.50
CA GLU A 92 0.90 -1.00 -1.89
C GLU A 92 0.50 -2.15 -2.79
N LEU A 93 -0.63 -1.99 -3.46
CA LEU A 93 -1.30 -3.05 -4.20
C LEU A 93 -1.35 -2.67 -5.68
N PRO A 94 -0.44 -3.23 -6.52
CA PRO A 94 -0.40 -2.91 -7.95
C PRO A 94 -1.69 -3.26 -8.67
N PHE A 95 -2.06 -2.47 -9.67
CA PHE A 95 -3.17 -2.78 -10.56
C PHE A 95 -2.70 -3.83 -11.55
N ASN A 96 -3.03 -5.10 -11.26
CA ASN A 96 -2.70 -6.22 -12.12
C ASN A 96 -3.77 -7.31 -12.02
N ASN A 97 -3.64 -8.36 -12.80
CA ASN A 97 -4.63 -9.44 -12.82
C ASN A 97 -4.73 -10.19 -11.49
N LYS A 98 -3.64 -10.31 -10.76
CA LYS A 98 -3.63 -10.98 -9.46
C LYS A 98 -4.54 -10.28 -8.45
N ASN A 99 -4.64 -8.96 -8.55
CA ASN A 99 -5.38 -8.14 -7.61
C ASN A 99 -6.77 -7.74 -8.10
N LYS A 100 -7.19 -8.26 -9.23
CA LYS A 100 -8.42 -7.84 -9.88
C LYS A 100 -9.65 -7.90 -8.98
N LYS A 101 -9.78 -8.95 -8.19
CA LYS A 101 -10.92 -9.11 -7.27
C LYS A 101 -10.88 -8.10 -6.13
N ILE A 102 -9.69 -7.77 -5.67
CA ILE A 102 -9.50 -6.84 -4.56
C ILE A 102 -9.77 -5.42 -4.99
N LEU A 103 -9.42 -5.08 -6.23
CA LEU A 103 -9.52 -3.73 -6.77
C LEU A 103 -10.92 -3.32 -7.23
N ARG A 104 -11.87 -4.23 -7.17
CA ARG A 104 -13.25 -3.94 -7.56
C ARG A 104 -13.96 -3.03 -6.59
#